data_529e392fd1b35e4cba75496380631b2c
#
_entry.id   529e392fd1b35e4cba75496380631b2c
#
_cell.length_a   1.000
_cell.length_b   1.000
_cell.length_c   1.000
_cell.angle_alpha   90.00
_cell.angle_beta   90.00
_cell.angle_gamma   90.00
#
_symmetry.space_group_name_H-M   'P 1'
#
loop_
_entity.id
_entity.type
_entity.pdbx_description
1 polymer ?
#
loop_
_entity_poly.entity_id
_entity_poly.type
_entity_poly.pdbx_seq_one_letter_code
_entity_poly.pdbx_strand_id
1 'polypeptide(L)'
;MQTLPKPSLLGRARPAIRALLLVLPLAAAAGAQESDGIAADSLLSDREFFRLATCGAPPGGECTGPVLRWPKRLVTLALLPGEADLPEGFADSLDQAVDAAIAQINRAGAGIRIRRVEGPKADIRVIPTALKDGDRLEDVPGISAQGIMGVGYMTYWWNRRKEITEAAVLVSTAIIPGDMRSVVLEEVFQTLGPRFDIEGKVYEGVSILSQTSNETTVIRGQDARLLRWLYPPQRP
;
A
#
# COMPACT_ATOMS: atom_id res chain seq x y z
N MET A 1 83.06 -16.25 42.91
CA MET A 1 82.15 -17.33 42.48
C MET A 1 80.81 -16.67 42.14
N GLN A 2 80.59 -16.40 40.86
CA GLN A 2 79.44 -15.73 40.39
C GLN A 2 78.46 -16.77 39.84
N THR A 3 77.25 -16.78 40.34
CA THR A 3 76.16 -17.60 39.85
C THR A 3 75.29 -16.79 38.87
N LEU A 4 75.17 -17.30 37.65
CA LEU A 4 74.32 -16.74 36.57
C LEU A 4 72.87 -17.09 36.83
N PRO A 5 71.90 -16.19 36.52
CA PRO A 5 70.48 -16.45 36.57
C PRO A 5 69.96 -17.12 35.29
N LYS A 6 69.02 -18.01 35.46
CA LYS A 6 68.26 -18.70 34.38
C LYS A 6 67.27 -17.73 33.65
N PRO A 7 67.03 -17.92 32.33
CA PRO A 7 66.06 -17.13 31.60
C PRO A 7 64.63 -17.67 31.84
N SER A 8 63.70 -16.74 32.10
CA SER A 8 62.25 -16.98 32.21
C SER A 8 61.61 -17.09 30.83
N LEU A 9 60.85 -18.14 30.61
CA LEU A 9 60.01 -18.36 29.43
C LEU A 9 58.80 -17.42 29.47
N LEU A 10 58.81 -16.39 28.62
CA LEU A 10 57.64 -15.54 28.35
C LEU A 10 56.63 -16.31 27.51
N GLY A 11 55.49 -16.62 28.12
CA GLY A 11 54.32 -17.18 27.45
C GLY A 11 53.73 -16.18 26.49
N ARG A 12 53.71 -16.51 25.21
CA ARG A 12 53.00 -15.75 24.16
C ARG A 12 51.49 -15.94 24.34
N ALA A 13 50.81 -14.93 24.83
CA ALA A 13 49.36 -14.84 24.79
C ALA A 13 48.90 -14.66 23.34
N ARG A 14 48.10 -15.58 22.81
CA ARG A 14 47.41 -15.47 21.54
C ARG A 14 46.21 -14.52 21.70
N PRO A 15 46.02 -13.51 20.86
CA PRO A 15 44.79 -12.70 20.89
C PRO A 15 43.63 -13.53 20.34
N ALA A 16 42.61 -13.76 21.17
CA ALA A 16 41.33 -14.27 20.72
C ALA A 16 40.59 -13.21 19.91
N ILE A 17 40.56 -13.38 18.59
CA ILE A 17 39.73 -12.58 17.70
C ILE A 17 38.27 -12.96 17.98
N ARG A 18 37.56 -12.13 18.76
CA ARG A 18 36.11 -12.21 18.87
C ARG A 18 35.53 -11.64 17.57
N ALA A 19 35.08 -12.53 16.69
CA ALA A 19 34.25 -12.14 15.53
C ALA A 19 32.95 -11.58 16.05
N LEU A 20 32.81 -10.25 15.98
CA LEU A 20 31.56 -9.55 16.23
C LEU A 20 30.68 -9.76 15.00
N LEU A 21 29.75 -10.73 15.08
CA LEU A 21 28.68 -10.90 14.10
C LEU A 21 27.77 -9.68 14.16
N LEU A 22 28.00 -8.71 13.27
CA LEU A 22 27.05 -7.63 13.02
C LEU A 22 25.81 -8.24 12.37
N VAL A 23 24.77 -8.48 13.16
CA VAL A 23 23.43 -8.74 12.64
C VAL A 23 22.87 -7.41 12.17
N LEU A 24 23.04 -7.08 10.88
CA LEU A 24 22.34 -5.98 10.24
C LEU A 24 20.85 -6.33 10.19
N PRO A 25 19.97 -5.52 10.77
CA PRO A 25 18.55 -5.66 10.52
C PRO A 25 18.33 -5.43 9.03
N LEU A 26 17.80 -6.43 8.32
CA LEU A 26 17.31 -6.27 6.96
C LEU A 26 16.05 -5.40 7.05
N ALA A 27 16.23 -4.11 6.90
CA ALA A 27 15.12 -3.20 6.68
C ALA A 27 14.38 -3.70 5.42
N ALA A 28 13.11 -4.06 5.58
CA ALA A 28 12.23 -4.25 4.44
C ALA A 28 12.21 -2.93 3.67
N ALA A 29 12.60 -2.95 2.40
CA ALA A 29 12.51 -1.78 1.56
C ALA A 29 11.02 -1.45 1.42
N ALA A 30 10.58 -0.35 2.06
CA ALA A 30 9.34 0.30 1.72
C ALA A 30 9.55 0.87 0.31
N GLY A 31 8.87 0.28 -0.68
CA GLY A 31 8.80 0.91 -2.00
C GLY A 31 7.86 2.10 -1.87
N ALA A 32 8.38 3.31 -1.99
CA ALA A 32 7.55 4.48 -2.19
C ALA A 32 6.76 4.25 -3.48
N GLN A 33 5.45 4.43 -3.42
CA GLN A 33 4.62 4.44 -4.60
C GLN A 33 4.40 5.89 -5.00
N GLU A 34 5.01 6.30 -6.09
CA GLU A 34 4.48 7.38 -6.90
C GLU A 34 3.31 6.74 -7.66
N SER A 35 2.09 7.23 -7.48
CA SER A 35 0.95 6.84 -8.31
C SER A 35 1.12 7.54 -9.65
N ASP A 36 1.97 6.98 -10.51
CA ASP A 36 2.09 7.46 -11.87
C ASP A 36 0.99 6.82 -12.70
N GLY A 37 0.03 7.63 -13.14
CA GLY A 37 -0.98 7.22 -14.10
C GLY A 37 -0.32 6.68 -15.36
N ILE A 38 -0.75 5.53 -15.83
CA ILE A 38 -0.26 4.94 -17.09
C ILE A 38 -1.26 5.22 -18.20
N ALA A 39 -0.77 5.86 -19.27
CA ALA A 39 -1.62 6.27 -20.38
C ALA A 39 -2.26 5.07 -21.10
N ALA A 40 -3.58 5.18 -21.35
CA ALA A 40 -4.36 4.25 -22.15
C ALA A 40 -5.42 5.00 -22.97
N ASP A 41 -5.13 5.22 -24.24
CA ASP A 41 -5.98 5.99 -25.16
C ASP A 41 -7.26 5.25 -25.60
N SER A 42 -7.37 3.97 -25.29
CA SER A 42 -8.51 3.12 -25.64
C SER A 42 -8.81 2.11 -24.54
N LEU A 43 -10.01 1.52 -24.57
CA LEU A 43 -10.36 0.43 -23.67
C LEU A 43 -9.42 -0.76 -23.89
N LEU A 44 -8.72 -1.13 -22.84
CA LEU A 44 -7.81 -2.27 -22.82
C LEU A 44 -8.58 -3.58 -22.77
N SER A 45 -7.97 -4.67 -23.24
CA SER A 45 -8.45 -6.00 -22.88
C SER A 45 -8.35 -6.21 -21.36
N ASP A 46 -9.14 -7.12 -20.81
CA ASP A 46 -9.10 -7.42 -19.36
C ASP A 46 -7.71 -7.82 -18.88
N ARG A 47 -6.92 -8.49 -19.75
CA ARG A 47 -5.56 -8.90 -19.43
C ARG A 47 -4.58 -7.72 -19.39
N GLU A 48 -4.69 -6.79 -20.32
CA GLU A 48 -3.88 -5.57 -20.34
C GLU A 48 -4.23 -4.68 -19.17
N PHE A 49 -5.53 -4.48 -18.90
CA PHE A 49 -6.00 -3.75 -17.71
C PHE A 49 -5.44 -4.33 -16.42
N PHE A 50 -5.51 -5.66 -16.25
CA PHE A 50 -4.94 -6.34 -15.09
C PHE A 50 -3.43 -6.09 -14.98
N ARG A 51 -2.67 -6.22 -16.07
CA ARG A 51 -1.22 -6.03 -16.07
C ARG A 51 -0.86 -4.57 -15.79
N LEU A 52 -1.56 -3.62 -16.40
CA LEU A 52 -1.35 -2.20 -16.14
C LEU A 52 -1.56 -1.91 -14.66
N ALA A 53 -2.73 -2.20 -14.12
CA ALA A 53 -3.08 -1.85 -12.74
C ALA A 53 -2.25 -2.57 -11.67
N THR A 54 -1.78 -3.80 -11.93
CA THR A 54 -1.08 -4.60 -10.91
C THR A 54 0.43 -4.60 -11.00
N CYS A 55 1.00 -4.48 -12.19
CA CYS A 55 2.46 -4.53 -12.39
C CYS A 55 3.03 -3.40 -13.25
N GLY A 56 2.22 -2.41 -13.61
CA GLY A 56 2.68 -1.23 -14.33
C GLY A 56 3.06 -1.47 -15.79
N ALA A 57 2.43 -2.44 -16.45
CA ALA A 57 2.68 -2.68 -17.88
C ALA A 57 1.89 -1.66 -18.71
N PRO A 58 2.54 -0.78 -19.50
CA PRO A 58 1.83 0.04 -20.46
C PRO A 58 1.17 -0.84 -21.52
N PRO A 59 0.17 -0.33 -22.27
CA PRO A 59 -0.47 -1.09 -23.35
C PRO A 59 0.56 -1.70 -24.32
N GLY A 60 0.50 -3.03 -24.52
CA GLY A 60 1.47 -3.76 -25.34
C GLY A 60 2.88 -3.92 -24.74
N GLY A 61 3.15 -3.34 -23.57
CA GLY A 61 4.46 -3.32 -22.92
C GLY A 61 4.67 -4.42 -21.88
N GLU A 62 5.81 -4.34 -21.19
CA GLU A 62 6.21 -5.27 -20.13
C GLU A 62 5.93 -4.70 -18.73
N CYS A 63 5.78 -5.58 -17.75
CA CYS A 63 5.62 -5.19 -16.36
C CYS A 63 6.87 -4.48 -15.82
N THR A 64 6.70 -3.35 -15.14
CA THR A 64 7.78 -2.61 -14.47
C THR A 64 8.05 -3.12 -13.06
N GLY A 65 7.11 -3.85 -12.47
CA GLY A 65 7.23 -4.40 -11.13
C GLY A 65 6.49 -5.74 -10.94
N PRO A 66 6.56 -6.31 -9.74
CA PRO A 66 5.87 -7.55 -9.44
C PRO A 66 4.38 -7.32 -9.22
N VAL A 67 3.56 -8.35 -9.48
CA VAL A 67 2.19 -8.42 -8.97
C VAL A 67 2.25 -8.76 -7.48
N LEU A 68 1.63 -7.92 -6.66
CA LEU A 68 1.57 -8.07 -5.21
C LEU A 68 0.15 -8.46 -4.77
N ARG A 69 0.05 -9.23 -3.68
CA ARG A 69 -1.24 -9.63 -3.11
C ARG A 69 -1.13 -10.03 -1.64
N TRP A 70 -2.23 -9.96 -0.93
CA TRP A 70 -2.31 -10.53 0.41
C TRP A 70 -2.23 -12.05 0.38
N PRO A 71 -1.48 -12.70 1.31
CA PRO A 71 -1.40 -14.16 1.38
C PRO A 71 -2.63 -14.80 2.03
N LYS A 72 -3.55 -13.98 2.53
CA LYS A 72 -4.75 -14.38 3.28
C LYS A 72 -6.02 -13.88 2.61
N ARG A 73 -7.14 -14.48 2.95
CA ARG A 73 -8.46 -14.17 2.36
C ARG A 73 -9.29 -13.19 3.17
N LEU A 74 -8.98 -13.04 4.44
CA LEU A 74 -9.62 -12.06 5.32
C LEU A 74 -8.55 -11.05 5.75
N VAL A 75 -8.75 -9.81 5.36
CA VAL A 75 -7.91 -8.66 5.69
C VAL A 75 -8.70 -7.77 6.64
N THR A 76 -8.05 -7.25 7.66
CA THR A 76 -8.68 -6.34 8.63
C THR A 76 -8.38 -4.90 8.26
N LEU A 77 -9.36 -4.00 8.46
CA LEU A 77 -9.21 -2.57 8.25
C LEU A 77 -9.69 -1.79 9.48
N ALA A 78 -8.89 -0.83 9.92
CA ALA A 78 -9.27 0.12 10.96
C ALA A 78 -9.17 1.56 10.46
N LEU A 79 -10.14 2.38 10.85
CA LEU A 79 -10.05 3.83 10.79
C LEU A 79 -9.40 4.29 12.10
N LEU A 80 -8.25 4.95 12.00
CA LEU A 80 -7.51 5.44 13.14
C LEU A 80 -7.72 6.96 13.30
N PRO A 81 -7.65 7.49 14.51
CA PRO A 81 -7.57 8.92 14.69
C PRO A 81 -6.26 9.42 14.06
N GLY A 82 -6.35 10.52 13.31
CA GLY A 82 -5.18 11.25 12.84
C GLY A 82 -4.72 12.28 13.87
N GLU A 83 -3.60 12.93 13.60
CA GLU A 83 -3.12 14.07 14.40
C GLU A 83 -3.77 15.40 13.96
N ALA A 84 -4.52 15.40 12.88
CA ALA A 84 -5.14 16.59 12.32
C ALA A 84 -6.42 16.97 13.07
N ASP A 85 -6.64 18.28 13.22
CA ASP A 85 -7.96 18.80 13.56
C ASP A 85 -8.91 18.52 12.39
N LEU A 86 -10.00 17.80 12.67
CA LEU A 86 -10.95 17.40 11.65
C LEU A 86 -11.98 18.50 11.40
N PRO A 87 -12.27 18.86 10.13
CA PRO A 87 -13.39 19.71 9.79
C PRO A 87 -14.72 19.13 10.27
N GLU A 88 -15.71 20.00 10.47
CA GLU A 88 -17.06 19.58 10.85
C GLU A 88 -17.64 18.56 9.86
N GLY A 89 -18.18 17.46 10.37
CA GLY A 89 -18.75 16.38 9.58
C GLY A 89 -17.75 15.50 8.82
N PHE A 90 -16.44 15.81 8.87
CA PHE A 90 -15.41 15.04 8.17
C PHE A 90 -15.32 13.61 8.71
N ALA A 91 -15.29 13.44 10.03
CA ALA A 91 -15.17 12.12 10.66
C ALA A 91 -16.33 11.19 10.24
N ASP A 92 -17.55 11.67 10.26
CA ASP A 92 -18.74 10.91 9.85
C ASP A 92 -18.70 10.56 8.36
N SER A 93 -18.27 11.50 7.52
CA SER A 93 -18.16 11.29 6.08
C SER A 93 -17.10 10.26 5.75
N LEU A 94 -15.93 10.32 6.41
CA LEU A 94 -14.85 9.34 6.24
C LEU A 94 -15.27 7.96 6.74
N ASP A 95 -15.94 7.88 7.88
CA ASP A 95 -16.46 6.64 8.44
C ASP A 95 -17.42 5.93 7.47
N GLN A 96 -18.38 6.68 6.92
CA GLN A 96 -19.31 6.18 5.90
C GLN A 96 -18.61 5.77 4.61
N ALA A 97 -17.59 6.51 4.17
CA ALA A 97 -16.82 6.19 2.98
C ALA A 97 -16.04 4.88 3.15
N VAL A 98 -15.42 4.67 4.30
CA VAL A 98 -14.72 3.42 4.65
C VAL A 98 -15.68 2.24 4.64
N ASP A 99 -16.84 2.35 5.27
CA ASP A 99 -17.85 1.28 5.27
C ASP A 99 -18.38 0.97 3.87
N ALA A 100 -18.57 2.03 3.05
CA ALA A 100 -18.97 1.87 1.65
C ALA A 100 -17.89 1.15 0.83
N ALA A 101 -16.61 1.49 1.00
CA ALA A 101 -15.49 0.84 0.32
C ALA A 101 -15.40 -0.64 0.67
N ILE A 102 -15.47 -0.99 1.97
CA ILE A 102 -15.52 -2.37 2.45
C ILE A 102 -16.68 -3.13 1.81
N ALA A 103 -17.86 -2.52 1.78
CA ALA A 103 -19.04 -3.14 1.19
C ALA A 103 -18.90 -3.38 -0.32
N GLN A 104 -18.31 -2.45 -1.07
CA GLN A 104 -18.04 -2.59 -2.51
C GLN A 104 -17.05 -3.73 -2.79
N ILE A 105 -15.92 -3.76 -2.09
CA ILE A 105 -14.91 -4.81 -2.23
C ILE A 105 -15.50 -6.18 -1.90
N ASN A 106 -16.23 -6.30 -0.80
CA ASN A 106 -16.84 -7.54 -0.37
C ASN A 106 -17.94 -8.05 -1.33
N ARG A 107 -18.58 -7.16 -2.11
CA ARG A 107 -19.56 -7.51 -3.14
C ARG A 107 -18.96 -7.82 -4.51
N ALA A 108 -17.69 -7.52 -4.75
CA ALA A 108 -17.04 -7.73 -6.06
C ALA A 108 -16.92 -9.19 -6.49
N GLY A 109 -17.24 -10.15 -5.60
CA GLY A 109 -17.22 -11.59 -5.88
C GLY A 109 -15.81 -12.19 -5.93
N ALA A 110 -14.81 -11.52 -5.38
CA ALA A 110 -13.45 -12.01 -5.26
C ALA A 110 -13.30 -12.94 -4.03
N GLY A 111 -12.21 -13.71 -4.02
CA GLY A 111 -11.87 -14.61 -2.93
C GLY A 111 -11.22 -13.93 -1.71
N ILE A 112 -11.24 -12.60 -1.67
CA ILE A 112 -10.76 -11.79 -0.54
C ILE A 112 -11.93 -11.01 0.06
N ARG A 113 -11.85 -10.75 1.36
CA ARG A 113 -12.80 -9.91 2.09
C ARG A 113 -12.08 -8.98 3.04
N ILE A 114 -12.66 -7.82 3.27
CA ILE A 114 -12.24 -6.88 4.29
C ILE A 114 -13.24 -6.92 5.45
N ARG A 115 -12.72 -6.97 6.67
CA ARG A 115 -13.50 -6.84 7.91
C ARG A 115 -13.01 -5.62 8.69
N ARG A 116 -13.93 -4.76 9.04
CA ARG A 116 -13.66 -3.64 9.92
C ARG A 116 -13.33 -4.13 11.33
N VAL A 117 -12.32 -3.53 11.96
CA VAL A 117 -11.88 -3.78 13.34
C VAL A 117 -11.45 -2.47 13.97
N GLU A 118 -11.27 -2.47 15.28
CA GLU A 118 -10.74 -1.34 16.02
C GLU A 118 -9.23 -1.50 16.28
N GLY A 119 -8.53 -0.36 16.37
CA GLY A 119 -7.16 -0.26 16.84
C GLY A 119 -6.06 -0.44 15.78
N PRO A 120 -4.81 -0.11 16.15
CA PRO A 120 -3.70 0.09 15.21
C PRO A 120 -3.09 -1.21 14.65
N LYS A 121 -3.55 -2.37 15.12
CA LYS A 121 -3.05 -3.69 14.67
C LYS A 121 -3.80 -4.24 13.45
N ALA A 122 -4.68 -3.43 12.84
CA ALA A 122 -5.32 -3.80 11.59
C ALA A 122 -4.29 -3.95 10.45
N ASP A 123 -4.61 -4.78 9.47
CA ASP A 123 -3.79 -4.98 8.28
C ASP A 123 -3.73 -3.74 7.38
N ILE A 124 -4.86 -3.05 7.28
CA ILE A 124 -5.02 -1.77 6.57
C ILE A 124 -5.41 -0.71 7.60
N ARG A 125 -4.71 0.39 7.61
CA ARG A 125 -5.01 1.55 8.47
C ARG A 125 -5.42 2.72 7.60
N VAL A 126 -6.59 3.27 7.84
CA VAL A 126 -7.04 4.52 7.23
C VAL A 126 -6.84 5.64 8.24
N ILE A 127 -6.15 6.71 7.85
CA ILE A 127 -5.70 7.77 8.75
C ILE A 127 -5.98 9.13 8.12
N PRO A 128 -6.81 9.99 8.72
CA PRO A 128 -6.95 11.37 8.27
C PRO A 128 -5.67 12.17 8.52
N THR A 129 -5.32 13.07 7.60
CA THR A 129 -4.11 13.90 7.70
C THR A 129 -4.37 15.34 7.26
N ALA A 130 -3.62 16.29 7.84
CA ALA A 130 -3.63 17.68 7.40
C ALA A 130 -2.82 17.93 6.11
N LEU A 131 -2.05 16.95 5.64
CA LEU A 131 -1.32 17.03 4.37
C LEU A 131 -2.28 17.27 3.22
N LYS A 132 -1.86 18.10 2.27
CA LYS A 132 -2.64 18.50 1.10
C LYS A 132 -2.01 17.93 -0.17
N ASP A 133 -2.76 18.00 -1.25
CA ASP A 133 -2.25 17.69 -2.58
C ASP A 133 -0.99 18.51 -2.89
N GLY A 134 0.08 17.80 -3.33
CA GLY A 134 1.42 18.35 -3.58
C GLY A 134 2.36 18.36 -2.37
N ASP A 135 1.90 18.10 -1.16
CA ASP A 135 2.77 18.03 0.03
C ASP A 135 3.67 16.79 -0.01
N ARG A 136 4.89 16.93 0.49
CA ARG A 136 5.79 15.78 0.65
C ARG A 136 5.39 14.92 1.84
N LEU A 137 5.45 13.63 1.66
CA LEU A 137 5.30 12.64 2.73
C LEU A 137 6.64 12.47 3.43
N GLU A 138 6.87 13.26 4.47
CA GLU A 138 8.07 13.17 5.31
C GLU A 138 7.63 12.96 6.76
N ASP A 139 8.16 11.90 7.40
CA ASP A 139 7.93 11.60 8.82
C ASP A 139 6.46 11.51 9.27
N VAL A 140 5.57 11.02 8.39
CA VAL A 140 4.18 10.80 8.76
C VAL A 140 4.08 9.65 9.77
N PRO A 141 3.53 9.88 10.98
CA PRO A 141 3.43 8.84 11.99
C PRO A 141 2.73 7.57 11.48
N GLY A 142 3.39 6.43 11.64
CA GLY A 142 2.87 5.14 11.20
C GLY A 142 3.01 4.85 9.70
N ILE A 143 3.66 5.74 8.95
CA ILE A 143 3.93 5.57 7.52
C ILE A 143 5.41 5.79 7.26
N SER A 144 6.10 4.77 6.74
CA SER A 144 7.50 4.87 6.30
C SER A 144 7.57 5.08 4.79
N ALA A 145 6.65 5.85 4.23
CA ALA A 145 6.59 6.14 2.80
C ALA A 145 7.27 7.48 2.50
N GLN A 146 7.88 7.56 1.33
CA GLN A 146 8.30 8.81 0.71
C GLN A 146 7.48 8.98 -0.56
N GLY A 147 6.97 10.17 -0.82
CA GLY A 147 6.15 10.43 -1.99
C GLY A 147 5.56 11.84 -1.96
N ILE A 148 4.64 12.08 -2.85
CA ILE A 148 3.83 13.31 -2.90
C ILE A 148 2.39 12.93 -2.51
N MET A 149 1.81 13.66 -1.58
CA MET A 149 0.42 13.50 -1.18
C MET A 149 -0.50 13.96 -2.32
N GLY A 150 -1.50 13.15 -2.63
CA GLY A 150 -2.71 13.58 -3.34
C GLY A 150 -3.80 13.98 -2.34
N VAL A 151 -5.06 13.93 -2.73
CA VAL A 151 -6.19 14.06 -1.79
C VAL A 151 -6.39 12.76 -0.99
N GLY A 152 -6.01 11.63 -1.57
CA GLY A 152 -5.76 10.33 -0.96
C GLY A 152 -4.32 9.91 -1.21
N TYR A 153 -3.83 8.97 -0.45
CA TYR A 153 -2.53 8.33 -0.68
C TYR A 153 -2.53 6.94 -0.04
N MET A 154 -2.16 5.93 -0.81
CA MET A 154 -2.03 4.57 -0.32
C MET A 154 -0.57 4.13 -0.34
N THR A 155 -0.17 3.37 0.67
CA THR A 155 1.09 2.65 0.70
C THR A 155 0.90 1.27 1.30
N TYR A 156 1.76 0.33 0.91
CA TYR A 156 1.79 -1.00 1.52
C TYR A 156 3.22 -1.54 1.59
N TRP A 157 3.42 -2.48 2.51
CA TRP A 157 4.67 -3.21 2.70
C TRP A 157 4.50 -4.65 2.25
N TRP A 158 5.54 -5.23 1.67
CA TRP A 158 5.52 -6.61 1.21
C TRP A 158 6.82 -7.34 1.53
N ASN A 159 6.73 -8.67 1.58
CA ASN A 159 7.87 -9.54 1.85
C ASN A 159 8.55 -10.03 0.55
N ARG A 160 9.63 -10.81 0.71
CA ARG A 160 10.38 -11.39 -0.42
C ARG A 160 9.55 -12.31 -1.31
N ARG A 161 8.42 -12.84 -0.83
CA ARG A 161 7.49 -13.68 -1.60
C ARG A 161 6.47 -12.87 -2.40
N LYS A 162 6.61 -11.56 -2.45
CA LYS A 162 5.68 -10.64 -3.10
C LYS A 162 4.29 -10.65 -2.45
N GLU A 163 4.24 -10.92 -1.15
CA GLU A 163 3.03 -10.90 -0.34
C GLU A 163 2.95 -9.60 0.44
N ILE A 164 1.81 -8.92 0.34
CA ILE A 164 1.51 -7.73 1.12
C ILE A 164 1.37 -8.15 2.59
N THR A 165 2.00 -7.41 3.48
CA THR A 165 2.02 -7.69 4.91
C THR A 165 1.26 -6.65 5.72
N GLU A 166 1.21 -5.41 5.23
CA GLU A 166 0.61 -4.26 5.88
C GLU A 166 0.29 -3.20 4.83
N ALA A 167 -0.73 -2.36 5.09
CA ALA A 167 -1.05 -1.21 4.25
C ALA A 167 -1.55 -0.03 5.09
N ALA A 168 -1.41 1.17 4.54
CA ALA A 168 -1.95 2.39 5.11
C ALA A 168 -2.53 3.28 4.01
N VAL A 169 -3.60 3.98 4.35
CA VAL A 169 -4.28 4.97 3.51
C VAL A 169 -4.30 6.28 4.28
N LEU A 170 -3.79 7.34 3.69
CA LEU A 170 -3.96 8.70 4.17
C LEU A 170 -5.11 9.36 3.42
N VAL A 171 -5.94 10.10 4.15
CA VAL A 171 -7.02 10.91 3.56
C VAL A 171 -6.86 12.34 4.01
N SER A 172 -6.65 13.25 3.06
CA SER A 172 -6.48 14.68 3.34
C SER A 172 -7.75 15.27 3.94
N THR A 173 -7.59 16.06 5.01
CA THR A 173 -8.72 16.86 5.55
C THR A 173 -9.14 18.00 4.61
N ALA A 174 -8.36 18.28 3.57
CA ALA A 174 -8.68 19.25 2.53
C ALA A 174 -9.44 18.63 1.34
N ILE A 175 -9.77 17.34 1.37
CA ILE A 175 -10.56 16.68 0.32
C ILE A 175 -11.92 17.35 0.13
N ILE A 176 -12.35 17.48 -1.12
CA ILE A 176 -13.70 17.94 -1.44
C ILE A 176 -14.71 16.90 -0.93
N PRO A 177 -15.73 17.28 -0.12
CA PRO A 177 -16.64 16.30 0.46
C PRO A 177 -17.32 15.36 -0.55
N GLY A 178 -17.56 15.84 -1.78
CA GLY A 178 -18.13 15.05 -2.87
C GLY A 178 -17.22 13.90 -3.34
N ASP A 179 -15.92 14.04 -3.19
CA ASP A 179 -14.92 13.08 -3.67
C ASP A 179 -14.51 12.04 -2.59
N MET A 180 -14.88 12.29 -1.34
CA MET A 180 -14.51 11.42 -0.20
C MET A 180 -14.78 9.94 -0.48
N ARG A 181 -15.94 9.64 -1.05
CA ARG A 181 -16.39 8.25 -1.24
C ARG A 181 -15.64 7.55 -2.37
N SER A 182 -15.33 8.24 -3.45
CA SER A 182 -14.57 7.69 -4.58
C SER A 182 -13.12 7.51 -4.23
N VAL A 183 -12.47 8.53 -3.67
CA VAL A 183 -11.07 8.50 -3.25
C VAL A 183 -10.84 7.40 -2.21
N VAL A 184 -11.66 7.33 -1.15
CA VAL A 184 -11.51 6.26 -0.14
C VAL A 184 -11.71 4.87 -0.75
N LEU A 185 -12.65 4.72 -1.70
CA LEU A 185 -12.83 3.44 -2.38
C LEU A 185 -11.60 3.05 -3.20
N GLU A 186 -11.04 3.98 -3.96
CA GLU A 186 -9.85 3.79 -4.78
C GLU A 186 -8.66 3.40 -3.93
N GLU A 187 -8.31 4.21 -2.92
CA GLU A 187 -7.16 3.96 -2.06
C GLU A 187 -7.27 2.62 -1.32
N VAL A 188 -8.45 2.29 -0.77
CA VAL A 188 -8.66 1.00 -0.10
C VAL A 188 -8.60 -0.16 -1.11
N PHE A 189 -9.09 0.01 -2.33
CA PHE A 189 -8.98 -1.01 -3.37
C PHE A 189 -7.53 -1.24 -3.78
N GLN A 190 -6.73 -0.19 -3.91
CA GLN A 190 -5.32 -0.27 -4.24
C GLN A 190 -4.51 -1.00 -3.16
N THR A 191 -4.89 -0.91 -1.87
CA THR A 191 -4.24 -1.71 -0.82
C THR A 191 -4.33 -3.23 -1.05
N LEU A 192 -5.19 -3.68 -1.96
CA LEU A 192 -5.33 -5.09 -2.30
C LEU A 192 -4.39 -5.57 -3.41
N GLY A 193 -3.54 -4.66 -3.97
CA GLY A 193 -2.50 -5.03 -4.94
C GLY A 193 -2.48 -4.26 -6.24
N PRO A 194 -3.60 -3.75 -6.78
CA PRO A 194 -3.55 -2.75 -7.84
C PRO A 194 -2.83 -1.50 -7.32
N ARG A 195 -1.94 -0.93 -8.08
CA ARG A 195 -1.15 0.21 -7.59
C ARG A 195 -0.87 1.27 -8.65
N PHE A 196 -1.35 1.04 -9.85
CA PHE A 196 -1.18 1.97 -10.95
C PHE A 196 -2.54 2.46 -11.39
N ASP A 197 -2.64 3.76 -11.54
CA ASP A 197 -3.81 4.41 -12.07
C ASP A 197 -3.78 4.41 -13.60
N ILE A 198 -4.91 4.68 -14.19
CA ILE A 198 -5.07 4.67 -15.63
C ILE A 198 -5.37 6.08 -16.10
N GLU A 199 -4.45 6.65 -16.87
CA GLU A 199 -4.63 7.95 -17.50
C GLU A 199 -5.29 7.77 -18.87
N GLY A 200 -6.57 8.12 -18.97
CA GLY A 200 -7.30 8.03 -20.24
C GLY A 200 -8.79 8.32 -20.10
N LYS A 201 -9.30 9.19 -20.97
CA LYS A 201 -10.71 9.63 -20.96
C LYS A 201 -11.73 8.49 -21.03
N VAL A 202 -11.34 7.35 -21.64
CA VAL A 202 -12.21 6.19 -21.78
C VAL A 202 -12.49 5.48 -20.45
N TYR A 203 -11.74 5.82 -19.40
CA TYR A 203 -11.89 5.27 -18.05
C TYR A 203 -12.58 6.22 -17.07
N GLU A 204 -12.76 7.50 -17.44
CA GLU A 204 -13.48 8.49 -16.63
C GLU A 204 -14.91 8.02 -16.36
N GLY A 205 -15.36 8.00 -15.10
CA GLY A 205 -16.65 7.47 -14.68
C GLY A 205 -16.87 5.97 -14.94
N VAL A 206 -15.84 5.22 -15.37
CA VAL A 206 -15.90 3.78 -15.70
C VAL A 206 -15.12 2.94 -14.72
N SER A 207 -13.87 3.30 -14.44
CA SER A 207 -12.98 2.60 -13.51
C SER A 207 -12.73 3.42 -12.25
N ILE A 208 -12.59 2.74 -11.10
CA ILE A 208 -12.15 3.36 -9.85
C ILE A 208 -10.65 3.70 -9.87
N LEU A 209 -9.90 3.19 -10.84
CA LEU A 209 -8.48 3.48 -11.05
C LEU A 209 -8.27 4.56 -12.12
N SER A 210 -9.27 5.40 -12.39
CA SER A 210 -9.13 6.50 -13.33
C SER A 210 -8.38 7.67 -12.70
N GLN A 211 -7.16 7.96 -13.16
CA GLN A 211 -6.31 9.06 -12.67
C GLN A 211 -7.00 10.43 -12.76
N THR A 212 -7.90 10.61 -13.72
CA THR A 212 -8.48 11.92 -14.07
C THR A 212 -9.92 12.14 -13.61
N SER A 213 -10.53 11.14 -12.91
CA SER A 213 -11.95 11.24 -12.53
C SER A 213 -12.25 10.52 -11.21
N ASN A 214 -12.84 11.26 -10.28
CA ASN A 214 -13.35 10.76 -8.98
C ASN A 214 -14.85 10.41 -9.03
N GLU A 215 -15.44 10.15 -10.20
CA GLU A 215 -16.89 9.92 -10.33
C GLU A 215 -17.31 8.49 -9.93
N THR A 216 -16.37 7.55 -9.91
CA THR A 216 -16.68 6.13 -9.75
C THR A 216 -16.66 5.71 -8.28
N THR A 217 -17.82 5.29 -7.78
CA THR A 217 -18.01 4.83 -6.38
C THR A 217 -18.46 3.37 -6.29
N VAL A 218 -18.35 2.63 -7.40
CA VAL A 218 -18.83 1.22 -7.50
C VAL A 218 -17.81 0.37 -8.24
N ILE A 219 -17.42 -0.74 -7.64
CA ILE A 219 -16.54 -1.75 -8.27
C ILE A 219 -17.34 -2.57 -9.26
N ARG A 220 -17.06 -2.40 -10.57
CA ARG A 220 -17.75 -3.10 -11.66
C ARG A 220 -16.81 -3.39 -12.83
N GLY A 221 -17.28 -4.04 -13.86
CA GLY A 221 -16.56 -4.20 -15.13
C GLY A 221 -15.16 -4.82 -14.93
N GLN A 222 -14.15 -4.10 -15.41
CA GLN A 222 -12.74 -4.53 -15.35
C GLN A 222 -12.18 -4.48 -13.93
N ASP A 223 -12.57 -3.51 -13.09
CA ASP A 223 -12.15 -3.46 -11.68
C ASP A 223 -12.57 -4.73 -10.92
N ALA A 224 -13.83 -5.14 -11.07
CA ALA A 224 -14.32 -6.36 -10.43
C ALA A 224 -13.64 -7.62 -10.98
N ARG A 225 -13.33 -7.67 -12.28
CA ARG A 225 -12.60 -8.78 -12.90
C ARG A 225 -11.16 -8.84 -12.43
N LEU A 226 -10.48 -7.70 -12.36
CA LEU A 226 -9.13 -7.56 -11.83
C LEU A 226 -9.06 -8.17 -10.43
N LEU A 227 -9.97 -7.77 -9.54
CA LEU A 227 -9.97 -8.27 -8.16
C LEU A 227 -10.22 -9.79 -8.10
N ARG A 228 -11.11 -10.33 -8.94
CA ARG A 228 -11.35 -11.79 -9.03
C ARG A 228 -10.17 -12.55 -9.62
N TRP A 229 -9.39 -11.96 -10.52
CA TRP A 229 -8.18 -12.60 -11.05
C TRP A 229 -7.05 -12.59 -10.03
N LEU A 230 -6.90 -11.51 -9.29
CA LEU A 230 -5.89 -11.39 -8.23
C LEU A 230 -6.22 -12.32 -7.04
N TYR A 231 -7.51 -12.44 -6.71
CA TYR A 231 -8.06 -13.29 -5.65
C TYR A 231 -9.20 -14.17 -6.20
N PRO A 232 -8.87 -15.29 -6.82
CA PRO A 232 -9.90 -16.16 -7.36
C PRO A 232 -10.89 -16.63 -6.27
N PRO A 233 -12.20 -16.59 -6.55
CA PRO A 233 -13.21 -17.10 -5.63
C PRO A 233 -12.97 -18.58 -5.36
N GLN A 234 -13.33 -19.06 -4.17
CA GLN A 234 -13.31 -20.49 -3.91
C GLN A 234 -14.39 -21.14 -4.76
N ARG A 235 -14.03 -22.23 -5.43
CA ARG A 235 -15.05 -23.12 -5.99
C ARG A 235 -15.81 -23.77 -4.83
N PRO A 236 -17.13 -23.87 -4.92
CA PRO A 236 -17.93 -24.56 -3.92
C PRO A 236 -17.50 -26.02 -3.80
#